data_eda41c28cdb01591f24c9dc8e34d14ef
#
_entry.id   eda41c28cdb01591f24c9dc8e34d14ef
#
_cell.length_a   1.000
_cell.length_b   1.000
_cell.length_c   1.000
_cell.angle_alpha   90.00
_cell.angle_beta   90.00
_cell.angle_gamma   90.00
#
_symmetry.space_group_name_H-M   'P 1'
#
loop_
_entity.id
_entity.type
_entity.pdbx_description
1 polymer ?
#
loop_
_entity_poly.entity_id
_entity_poly.type
_entity_poly.pdbx_seq_one_letter_code
_entity_poly.pdbx_strand_id
1 'polypeptide(L)'
;MDRPRRRPRARVAERSITGALGIFGGTFDPVHFGHLRLATELAEAFRLEKVLFLPAGLPYHRGRDAHANAEQRLTMLKLATGRDPRFDVDDRELRRAGNTYTYDTLAEIRAERGPQAPLVFLAGTDTFAKIDTWHRWTELFDLAHFGVAIRADDEQWFSRGPGAFPKEIWPRITLSLRELLASPAGKVMTFRMTPLAIASSAMREMAAAGDSIRYLTPEPVVEYIRTHRLYQPVTQETAVPDATR
;
A
#
# COMPACT_ATOMS: atom_id res chain seq x y z
N MET A 1 32.54 39.72 23.79
CA MET A 1 31.31 38.89 23.79
C MET A 1 31.18 38.28 22.39
N ASP A 2 31.65 37.07 22.28
CA ASP A 2 31.76 36.38 20.98
C ASP A 2 30.50 35.49 20.82
N ARG A 3 29.73 35.73 19.74
CA ARG A 3 28.51 34.96 19.45
C ARG A 3 28.88 33.62 18.85
N PRO A 4 28.36 32.47 19.32
CA PRO A 4 28.68 31.19 18.75
C PRO A 4 28.12 31.07 17.31
N ARG A 5 28.98 30.78 16.35
CA ARG A 5 28.62 30.50 14.97
C ARG A 5 27.74 29.24 14.92
N ARG A 6 26.51 29.38 14.43
CA ARG A 6 25.61 28.23 14.12
C ARG A 6 26.29 27.36 13.07
N ARG A 7 26.59 26.12 13.44
CA ARG A 7 27.00 25.08 12.46
C ARG A 7 25.86 24.85 11.46
N PRO A 8 26.15 24.77 10.15
CA PRO A 8 25.14 24.45 9.17
C PRO A 8 24.64 23.02 9.46
N ARG A 9 23.31 22.85 9.53
CA ARG A 9 22.68 21.54 9.55
C ARG A 9 23.11 20.80 8.30
N ALA A 10 23.76 19.64 8.48
CA ALA A 10 24.09 18.74 7.39
C ALA A 10 22.78 18.44 6.64
N ARG A 11 22.69 18.85 5.38
CA ARG A 11 21.71 18.32 4.42
C ARG A 11 21.95 16.80 4.40
N VAL A 12 20.96 16.04 4.85
CA VAL A 12 20.89 14.62 4.54
C VAL A 12 20.92 14.57 3.01
N ALA A 13 21.99 14.05 2.46
CA ALA A 13 22.11 13.87 1.02
C ALA A 13 20.93 12.96 0.61
N GLU A 14 20.00 13.51 -0.15
CA GLU A 14 18.99 12.73 -0.87
C GLU A 14 19.78 11.75 -1.74
N ARG A 15 19.83 10.48 -1.32
CA ARG A 15 20.35 9.41 -2.15
C ARG A 15 19.44 9.35 -3.36
N SER A 16 19.92 9.81 -4.49
CA SER A 16 19.27 9.62 -5.78
C SER A 16 19.05 8.12 -5.95
N ILE A 17 17.82 7.67 -5.82
CA ILE A 17 17.44 6.28 -6.07
C ILE A 17 17.54 6.11 -7.58
N THR A 18 18.49 5.32 -8.04
CA THR A 18 18.76 5.08 -9.47
C THR A 18 18.00 3.87 -10.01
N GLY A 19 17.43 3.06 -9.12
CA GLY A 19 16.67 1.86 -9.45
C GLY A 19 15.15 2.09 -9.58
N ALA A 20 14.44 1.04 -10.00
CA ALA A 20 12.98 1.06 -10.07
C ALA A 20 12.36 1.17 -8.66
N LEU A 21 11.34 2.02 -8.53
CA LEU A 21 10.58 2.20 -7.30
C LEU A 21 9.25 1.48 -7.39
N GLY A 22 8.97 0.58 -6.43
CA GLY A 22 7.64 0.02 -6.21
C GLY A 22 6.76 0.97 -5.41
N ILE A 23 5.49 1.06 -5.76
CA ILE A 23 4.50 1.88 -5.09
C ILE A 23 3.35 0.97 -4.70
N PHE A 24 3.12 0.81 -3.41
CA PHE A 24 2.12 -0.10 -2.86
C PHE A 24 1.08 0.65 -2.04
N GLY A 25 -0.03 0.97 -2.68
CA GLY A 25 -1.19 1.62 -2.05
C GLY A 25 -2.10 0.62 -1.35
N GLY A 26 -2.65 1.02 -0.20
CA GLY A 26 -3.59 0.20 0.53
C GLY A 26 -4.19 0.88 1.74
N THR A 27 -5.31 0.36 2.24
CA THR A 27 -5.90 0.86 3.50
C THR A 27 -5.05 0.49 4.70
N PHE A 28 -4.46 -0.73 4.70
CA PHE A 28 -3.63 -1.27 5.79
C PHE A 28 -4.30 -1.17 7.17
N ASP A 29 -5.50 -1.74 7.28
CA ASP A 29 -6.37 -1.62 8.46
C ASP A 29 -6.77 -2.99 9.05
N PRO A 30 -5.84 -3.70 9.75
CA PRO A 30 -4.40 -3.42 9.87
C PRO A 30 -3.54 -3.96 8.72
N VAL A 31 -2.29 -3.53 8.67
CA VAL A 31 -1.25 -4.20 7.88
C VAL A 31 -1.01 -5.62 8.41
N HIS A 32 -0.68 -6.57 7.51
CA HIS A 32 -0.48 -7.97 7.88
C HIS A 32 0.58 -8.65 7.00
N PHE A 33 0.98 -9.87 7.36
CA PHE A 33 2.02 -10.60 6.62
C PHE A 33 1.69 -10.84 5.14
N GLY A 34 0.39 -10.92 4.78
CA GLY A 34 0.00 -10.97 3.37
C GLY A 34 0.45 -9.73 2.58
N HIS A 35 0.34 -8.53 3.15
CA HIS A 35 0.84 -7.30 2.54
C HIS A 35 2.37 -7.28 2.46
N LEU A 36 3.05 -7.64 3.55
CA LEU A 36 4.52 -7.62 3.63
C LEU A 36 5.13 -8.65 2.67
N ARG A 37 4.56 -9.86 2.60
CA ARG A 37 5.02 -10.91 1.70
C ARG A 37 4.84 -10.50 0.26
N LEU A 38 3.68 -9.95 -0.10
CA LEU A 38 3.42 -9.41 -1.43
C LEU A 38 4.46 -8.36 -1.82
N ALA A 39 4.71 -7.37 -0.96
CA ALA A 39 5.69 -6.33 -1.21
C ALA A 39 7.11 -6.89 -1.39
N THR A 40 7.49 -7.88 -0.58
CA THR A 40 8.79 -8.57 -0.69
C THR A 40 8.93 -9.28 -2.02
N GLU A 41 7.95 -10.10 -2.39
CA GLU A 41 8.00 -10.87 -3.65
C GLU A 41 8.00 -9.96 -4.88
N LEU A 42 7.23 -8.86 -4.84
CA LEU A 42 7.24 -7.86 -5.90
C LEU A 42 8.58 -7.15 -5.99
N ALA A 43 9.18 -6.78 -4.85
CA ALA A 43 10.51 -6.18 -4.84
C ALA A 43 11.55 -7.09 -5.49
N GLU A 44 11.48 -8.39 -5.24
CA GLU A 44 12.37 -9.39 -5.83
C GLU A 44 12.07 -9.64 -7.31
N ALA A 45 10.81 -9.87 -7.66
CA ALA A 45 10.38 -10.18 -9.04
C ALA A 45 10.67 -9.02 -10.02
N PHE A 46 10.48 -7.79 -9.58
CA PHE A 46 10.68 -6.59 -10.39
C PHE A 46 12.05 -5.92 -10.16
N ARG A 47 12.93 -6.51 -9.33
CA ARG A 47 14.23 -5.95 -8.95
C ARG A 47 14.12 -4.49 -8.49
N LEU A 48 13.12 -4.23 -7.64
CA LEU A 48 12.89 -2.90 -7.13
C LEU A 48 13.97 -2.53 -6.11
N GLU A 49 14.45 -1.31 -6.16
CA GLU A 49 15.38 -0.78 -5.17
C GLU A 49 14.66 -0.56 -3.83
N LYS A 50 13.43 -0.05 -3.91
CA LYS A 50 12.56 0.17 -2.76
C LYS A 50 11.10 -0.08 -3.09
N VAL A 51 10.31 -0.33 -2.05
CA VAL A 51 8.85 -0.32 -2.08
C VAL A 51 8.35 0.75 -1.13
N LEU A 52 7.62 1.71 -1.69
CA LEU A 52 6.98 2.79 -0.97
C LEU A 52 5.55 2.38 -0.63
N PHE A 53 5.27 2.17 0.65
CA PHE A 53 3.93 1.92 1.15
C PHE A 53 3.16 3.24 1.28
N LEU A 54 1.98 3.31 0.70
CA LEU A 54 1.09 4.47 0.71
C LEU A 54 -0.20 4.12 1.44
N PRO A 55 -0.33 4.43 2.74
CA PRO A 55 -1.60 4.26 3.42
C PRO A 55 -2.63 5.24 2.83
N ALA A 56 -3.73 4.68 2.31
CA ALA A 56 -4.79 5.46 1.68
C ALA A 56 -5.40 6.49 2.65
N GLY A 57 -5.61 7.71 2.17
CA GLY A 57 -6.30 8.77 2.89
C GLY A 57 -7.81 8.50 2.96
N LEU A 58 -8.60 9.27 2.24
CA LEU A 58 -10.02 9.00 2.01
C LEU A 58 -10.18 8.39 0.61
N PRO A 59 -10.13 7.06 0.48
CA PRO A 59 -10.16 6.42 -0.82
C PRO A 59 -11.55 6.61 -1.45
N TYR A 60 -11.57 7.12 -2.67
CA TYR A 60 -12.79 7.42 -3.43
C TYR A 60 -13.71 6.20 -3.61
N HIS A 61 -13.12 4.98 -3.73
CA HIS A 61 -13.87 3.75 -3.99
C HIS A 61 -14.29 2.97 -2.75
N ARG A 62 -13.83 3.36 -1.56
CA ARG A 62 -14.21 2.72 -0.31
C ARG A 62 -14.87 3.76 0.55
N GLY A 63 -16.12 3.52 0.97
CA GLY A 63 -16.82 4.37 1.92
C GLY A 63 -15.96 4.67 3.15
N ARG A 64 -16.40 5.56 4.02
CA ARG A 64 -15.65 6.12 5.17
C ARG A 64 -15.17 5.11 6.24
N ASP A 65 -15.14 3.82 5.95
CA ASP A 65 -15.11 2.74 6.94
C ASP A 65 -13.72 2.13 7.17
N ALA A 66 -12.69 2.97 7.37
CA ALA A 66 -11.51 2.52 8.07
C ALA A 66 -11.83 2.48 9.57
N HIS A 67 -11.68 1.31 10.20
CA HIS A 67 -11.95 1.13 11.63
C HIS A 67 -10.88 1.79 12.50
N ALA A 68 -9.62 1.78 12.05
CA ALA A 68 -8.55 2.56 12.64
C ALA A 68 -8.39 3.90 11.89
N ASN A 69 -8.15 4.99 12.62
CA ASN A 69 -7.93 6.30 12.00
C ASN A 69 -6.62 6.34 11.21
N ALA A 70 -6.40 7.45 10.47
CA ALA A 70 -5.24 7.62 9.60
C ALA A 70 -3.90 7.49 10.33
N GLU A 71 -3.78 8.09 11.51
CA GLU A 71 -2.56 8.06 12.33
C GLU A 71 -2.28 6.67 12.87
N GLN A 72 -3.30 5.95 13.32
CA GLN A 72 -3.18 4.57 13.80
C GLN A 72 -2.72 3.64 12.68
N ARG A 73 -3.29 3.74 11.48
CA ARG A 73 -2.90 2.95 10.31
C ARG A 73 -1.46 3.25 9.88
N LEU A 74 -1.08 4.53 9.88
CA LEU A 74 0.29 4.95 9.60
C LEU A 74 1.28 4.37 10.61
N THR A 75 0.95 4.45 11.90
CA THR A 75 1.78 3.91 12.98
C THR A 75 1.96 2.40 12.84
N MET A 76 0.88 1.65 12.66
CA MET A 76 0.94 0.21 12.45
C MET A 76 1.80 -0.15 11.24
N LEU A 77 1.67 0.61 10.15
CA LEU A 77 2.46 0.37 8.93
C LEU A 77 3.95 0.63 9.16
N LYS A 78 4.33 1.71 9.84
CA LYS A 78 5.73 2.00 10.22
C LYS A 78 6.30 0.93 11.14
N LEU A 79 5.53 0.43 12.11
CA LEU A 79 5.93 -0.67 12.98
C LEU A 79 6.17 -1.97 12.21
N ALA A 80 5.36 -2.24 11.19
CA ALA A 80 5.46 -3.44 10.38
C ALA A 80 6.65 -3.42 9.42
N THR A 81 6.98 -2.26 8.85
CA THR A 81 7.96 -2.12 7.76
C THR A 81 9.36 -1.71 8.22
N GLY A 82 9.47 -1.10 9.41
CA GLY A 82 10.68 -0.40 9.84
C GLY A 82 11.95 -1.25 10.04
N ARG A 83 11.86 -2.58 9.88
CA ARG A 83 13.03 -3.50 9.95
C ARG A 83 13.59 -3.89 8.58
N ASP A 84 12.87 -3.63 7.49
CA ASP A 84 13.36 -3.93 6.14
C ASP A 84 13.80 -2.63 5.46
N PRO A 85 15.09 -2.47 5.12
CA PRO A 85 15.61 -1.25 4.52
C PRO A 85 15.08 -1.01 3.09
N ARG A 86 14.43 -2.01 2.48
CA ARG A 86 13.78 -1.87 1.18
C ARG A 86 12.41 -1.20 1.27
N PHE A 87 11.83 -1.10 2.48
CA PHE A 87 10.48 -0.57 2.68
C PHE A 87 10.54 0.83 3.27
N ASP A 88 9.83 1.75 2.63
CA ASP A 88 9.57 3.09 3.14
C ASP A 88 8.06 3.31 3.24
N VAL A 89 7.65 4.25 4.09
CA VAL A 89 6.24 4.63 4.25
C VAL A 89 6.10 6.11 3.95
N ASP A 90 5.18 6.44 3.04
CA ASP A 90 4.87 7.80 2.65
C ASP A 90 3.41 8.13 3.04
N ASP A 91 3.23 9.17 3.80
CA ASP A 91 1.97 9.61 4.37
C ASP A 91 1.26 10.70 3.54
N ARG A 92 1.72 10.95 2.29
CA ARG A 92 1.19 12.05 1.45
C ARG A 92 -0.32 12.00 1.25
N GLU A 93 -0.89 10.82 1.07
CA GLU A 93 -2.33 10.66 0.93
C GLU A 93 -3.09 10.96 2.22
N LEU A 94 -2.50 10.66 3.39
CA LEU A 94 -3.12 10.99 4.68
C LEU A 94 -3.13 12.49 4.98
N ARG A 95 -2.15 13.23 4.43
CA ARG A 95 -2.06 14.69 4.59
C ARG A 95 -2.92 15.47 3.60
N ARG A 96 -3.39 14.80 2.52
CA ARG A 96 -4.19 15.43 1.48
C ARG A 96 -5.62 15.64 1.98
N ALA A 97 -6.14 16.85 1.84
CA ALA A 97 -7.54 17.14 2.13
C ALA A 97 -8.46 16.57 1.05
N GLY A 98 -9.56 15.94 1.46
CA GLY A 98 -10.54 15.37 0.53
C GLY A 98 -10.18 13.99 -0.02
N ASN A 99 -10.79 13.64 -1.15
CA ASN A 99 -10.56 12.34 -1.78
C ASN A 99 -9.13 12.20 -2.30
N THR A 100 -8.58 11.01 -2.17
CA THR A 100 -7.25 10.67 -2.72
C THR A 100 -7.42 9.81 -3.96
N TYR A 101 -6.72 10.19 -5.03
CA TYR A 101 -6.71 9.46 -6.29
C TYR A 101 -5.30 8.97 -6.59
N THR A 102 -5.19 7.73 -7.05
CA THR A 102 -3.91 7.13 -7.45
C THR A 102 -3.20 7.97 -8.52
N TYR A 103 -3.97 8.61 -9.41
CA TYR A 103 -3.40 9.49 -10.44
C TYR A 103 -2.59 10.64 -9.83
N ASP A 104 -3.17 11.38 -8.88
CA ASP A 104 -2.50 12.53 -8.27
C ASP A 104 -1.25 12.10 -7.51
N THR A 105 -1.35 10.99 -6.78
CA THR A 105 -0.23 10.42 -6.03
C THR A 105 0.91 9.98 -6.95
N LEU A 106 0.61 9.29 -8.06
CA LEU A 106 1.62 8.89 -9.05
C LEU A 106 2.22 10.10 -9.78
N ALA A 107 1.43 11.14 -10.08
CA ALA A 107 1.91 12.36 -10.71
C ALA A 107 2.91 13.11 -9.80
N GLU A 108 2.62 13.22 -8.51
CA GLU A 108 3.55 13.80 -7.52
C GLU A 108 4.86 13.00 -7.45
N ILE A 109 4.76 11.67 -7.29
CA ILE A 109 5.96 10.80 -7.23
C ILE A 109 6.75 10.88 -8.53
N ARG A 110 6.10 10.92 -9.69
CA ARG A 110 6.74 11.08 -10.99
C ARG A 110 7.50 12.41 -11.09
N ALA A 111 6.90 13.50 -10.60
CA ALA A 111 7.55 14.82 -10.58
C ALA A 111 8.80 14.82 -9.69
N GLU A 112 8.74 14.17 -8.53
CA GLU A 112 9.87 14.05 -7.59
C GLU A 112 11.00 13.16 -8.13
N ARG A 113 10.66 12.06 -8.80
CA ARG A 113 11.62 11.05 -9.26
C ARG A 113 12.22 11.37 -10.65
N GLY A 114 11.57 12.26 -11.36
CA GLY A 114 11.95 12.63 -12.73
C GLY A 114 11.30 11.72 -13.79
N PRO A 115 11.32 12.18 -15.06
CA PRO A 115 10.56 11.56 -16.14
C PRO A 115 11.08 10.17 -16.57
N GLN A 116 12.33 9.83 -16.24
CA GLN A 116 12.97 8.59 -16.70
C GLN A 116 13.04 7.48 -15.63
N ALA A 117 12.72 7.76 -14.38
CA ALA A 117 12.79 6.78 -13.32
C ALA A 117 11.67 5.72 -13.50
N PRO A 118 11.97 4.41 -13.56
CA PRO A 118 10.94 3.39 -13.63
C PRO A 118 10.13 3.36 -12.33
N LEU A 119 8.82 3.56 -12.43
CA LEU A 119 7.87 3.42 -11.34
C LEU A 119 6.99 2.20 -11.60
N VAL A 120 6.77 1.37 -10.57
CA VAL A 120 5.93 0.17 -10.66
C VAL A 120 4.85 0.26 -9.58
N PHE A 121 3.60 0.48 -9.97
CA PHE A 121 2.46 0.41 -9.06
C PHE A 121 2.07 -1.05 -8.83
N LEU A 122 1.97 -1.44 -7.55
CA LEU A 122 1.76 -2.80 -7.14
C LEU A 122 0.29 -3.02 -6.79
N ALA A 123 -0.35 -3.99 -7.44
CA ALA A 123 -1.76 -4.32 -7.24
C ALA A 123 -2.00 -5.83 -7.22
N GLY A 124 -3.02 -6.28 -6.50
CA GLY A 124 -3.57 -7.62 -6.68
C GLY A 124 -4.53 -7.67 -7.88
N THR A 125 -4.82 -8.88 -8.38
CA THR A 125 -5.77 -9.10 -9.48
C THR A 125 -7.13 -8.47 -9.22
N ASP A 126 -7.69 -8.62 -8.02
CA ASP A 126 -9.01 -8.06 -7.65
C ASP A 126 -9.08 -6.53 -7.78
N THR A 127 -7.96 -5.87 -7.47
CA THR A 127 -7.83 -4.41 -7.52
C THR A 127 -7.63 -3.95 -8.96
N PHE A 128 -6.75 -4.64 -9.69
CA PHE A 128 -6.44 -4.31 -11.08
C PHE A 128 -7.60 -4.60 -12.04
N ALA A 129 -8.42 -5.62 -11.77
CA ALA A 129 -9.62 -5.92 -12.56
C ALA A 129 -10.64 -4.78 -12.63
N LYS A 130 -10.55 -3.81 -11.70
CA LYS A 130 -11.43 -2.63 -11.62
C LYS A 130 -10.72 -1.34 -12.01
N ILE A 131 -9.60 -1.43 -12.73
CA ILE A 131 -8.77 -0.27 -13.04
C ILE A 131 -9.50 0.79 -13.86
N ASP A 132 -10.43 0.37 -14.71
CA ASP A 132 -11.27 1.24 -15.54
C ASP A 132 -12.23 2.13 -14.72
N THR A 133 -12.44 1.80 -13.45
CA THR A 133 -13.21 2.63 -12.53
C THR A 133 -12.36 3.71 -11.82
N TRP A 134 -11.04 3.69 -12.02
CA TRP A 134 -10.15 4.62 -11.36
C TRP A 134 -10.12 5.98 -12.07
N HIS A 135 -9.99 7.03 -11.27
CA HIS A 135 -9.87 8.38 -11.80
C HIS A 135 -8.72 8.49 -12.80
N ARG A 136 -9.01 8.91 -14.03
CA ARG A 136 -8.04 9.07 -15.12
C ARG A 136 -7.23 7.79 -15.40
N TRP A 137 -7.86 6.63 -15.36
CA TRP A 137 -7.20 5.33 -15.37
C TRP A 137 -6.28 5.10 -16.57
N THR A 138 -6.64 5.60 -17.76
CA THR A 138 -5.80 5.47 -18.96
C THR A 138 -4.48 6.19 -18.83
N GLU A 139 -4.46 7.34 -18.13
CA GLU A 139 -3.29 8.18 -17.94
C GLU A 139 -2.35 7.66 -16.83
N LEU A 140 -2.81 6.72 -16.00
CA LEU A 140 -1.97 6.05 -15.01
C LEU A 140 -0.78 5.33 -15.67
N PHE A 141 -0.99 4.84 -16.90
CA PHE A 141 0.06 4.14 -17.67
C PHE A 141 1.12 5.10 -18.23
N ASP A 142 0.89 6.39 -18.24
CA ASP A 142 1.89 7.39 -18.58
C ASP A 142 2.79 7.71 -17.38
N LEU A 143 2.33 7.38 -16.17
CA LEU A 143 3.01 7.67 -14.91
C LEU A 143 3.79 6.48 -14.34
N ALA A 144 3.26 5.25 -14.49
CA ALA A 144 3.87 4.05 -13.91
C ALA A 144 3.61 2.80 -14.76
N HIS A 145 4.41 1.76 -14.52
CA HIS A 145 4.08 0.38 -14.85
C HIS A 145 3.13 -0.19 -13.80
N PHE A 146 2.50 -1.33 -14.11
CA PHE A 146 1.70 -2.08 -13.16
C PHE A 146 2.29 -3.48 -12.95
N GLY A 147 2.65 -3.77 -11.71
CA GLY A 147 3.00 -5.11 -11.24
C GLY A 147 1.77 -5.77 -10.61
N VAL A 148 1.22 -6.80 -11.27
CA VAL A 148 -0.04 -7.40 -10.84
C VAL A 148 0.21 -8.78 -10.25
N ALA A 149 -0.10 -8.93 -8.96
CA ALA A 149 0.04 -10.18 -8.23
C ALA A 149 -1.15 -11.10 -8.48
N ILE A 150 -0.89 -12.30 -9.00
CA ILE A 150 -1.88 -13.34 -9.21
C ILE A 150 -1.90 -14.25 -7.98
N ARG A 151 -3.08 -14.42 -7.36
CA ARG A 151 -3.29 -15.41 -6.29
C ARG A 151 -3.41 -16.82 -6.89
N ALA A 152 -3.07 -17.84 -6.11
CA ALA A 152 -3.06 -19.23 -6.57
C ALA A 152 -4.44 -19.72 -7.03
N ASP A 153 -5.51 -19.20 -6.49
CA ASP A 153 -6.90 -19.50 -6.82
C ASP A 153 -7.41 -18.78 -8.07
N ASP A 154 -6.62 -17.81 -8.59
CA ASP A 154 -6.98 -16.98 -9.74
C ASP A 154 -6.12 -17.29 -11.00
N GLU A 155 -5.66 -18.55 -11.12
CA GLU A 155 -4.82 -18.98 -12.27
C GLU A 155 -5.48 -18.75 -13.62
N GLN A 156 -6.81 -18.71 -13.66
CA GLN A 156 -7.60 -18.47 -14.87
C GLN A 156 -7.68 -16.99 -15.25
N TRP A 157 -7.03 -16.10 -14.51
CA TRP A 157 -7.15 -14.66 -14.72
C TRP A 157 -6.77 -14.26 -16.16
N PHE A 158 -5.69 -14.85 -16.72
CA PHE A 158 -5.31 -14.65 -18.12
C PHE A 158 -6.16 -15.45 -19.11
N SER A 159 -6.66 -16.63 -18.71
CA SER A 159 -7.48 -17.47 -19.58
C SER A 159 -8.91 -16.97 -19.76
N ARG A 160 -9.34 -15.98 -18.98
CA ARG A 160 -10.63 -15.30 -19.15
C ARG A 160 -10.73 -14.52 -20.48
N GLY A 161 -9.62 -14.43 -21.22
CA GLY A 161 -9.59 -13.83 -22.55
C GLY A 161 -9.79 -12.32 -22.57
N PRO A 162 -10.05 -11.74 -23.75
CA PRO A 162 -10.14 -10.29 -23.96
C PRO A 162 -11.23 -9.57 -23.16
N GLY A 163 -12.15 -10.28 -22.51
CA GLY A 163 -13.19 -9.68 -21.66
C GLY A 163 -12.77 -9.47 -20.19
N ALA A 164 -11.59 -9.94 -19.76
CA ALA A 164 -11.14 -9.83 -18.38
C ALA A 164 -10.65 -8.42 -18.02
N PHE A 165 -10.26 -7.63 -19.00
CA PHE A 165 -9.78 -6.25 -18.85
C PHE A 165 -10.20 -5.37 -20.00
N PRO A 166 -10.13 -4.04 -19.84
CA PRO A 166 -10.22 -3.09 -20.93
C PRO A 166 -9.21 -3.43 -22.03
N LYS A 167 -9.64 -3.31 -23.30
CA LYS A 167 -8.80 -3.63 -24.48
C LYS A 167 -7.50 -2.84 -24.54
N GLU A 168 -7.48 -1.66 -23.93
CA GLU A 168 -6.34 -0.74 -23.84
C GLU A 168 -5.17 -1.32 -23.05
N ILE A 169 -5.43 -2.34 -22.21
CA ILE A 169 -4.40 -3.01 -21.39
C ILE A 169 -3.61 -4.04 -22.20
N TRP A 170 -4.24 -4.71 -23.15
CA TRP A 170 -3.62 -5.83 -23.88
C TRP A 170 -2.29 -5.48 -24.56
N PRO A 171 -2.13 -4.35 -25.25
CA PRO A 171 -0.85 -3.96 -25.86
C PRO A 171 0.24 -3.62 -24.83
N ARG A 172 -0.13 -3.45 -23.58
CA ARG A 172 0.79 -3.07 -22.49
C ARG A 172 1.37 -4.26 -21.76
N ILE A 173 0.79 -5.47 -21.95
CA ILE A 173 1.22 -6.67 -21.25
C ILE A 173 2.59 -7.10 -21.76
N THR A 174 3.50 -7.34 -20.82
CA THR A 174 4.81 -7.93 -21.09
C THR A 174 5.14 -9.04 -20.11
N LEU A 175 5.90 -10.03 -20.58
CA LEU A 175 6.50 -11.07 -19.73
C LEU A 175 7.99 -10.85 -19.50
N SER A 176 8.52 -9.75 -20.04
CA SER A 176 9.93 -9.41 -19.98
C SER A 176 10.19 -8.27 -18.98
N LEU A 177 10.82 -8.58 -17.86
CA LEU A 177 11.27 -7.58 -16.91
C LEU A 177 12.24 -6.57 -17.56
N ARG A 178 13.09 -7.04 -18.48
CA ARG A 178 14.01 -6.15 -19.21
C ARG A 178 13.24 -5.14 -20.05
N GLU A 179 12.19 -5.56 -20.72
CA GLU A 179 11.34 -4.66 -21.51
C GLU A 179 10.60 -3.66 -20.61
N LEU A 180 10.08 -4.12 -19.47
CA LEU A 180 9.44 -3.24 -18.50
C LEU A 180 10.41 -2.16 -18.00
N LEU A 181 11.58 -2.55 -17.53
CA LEU A 181 12.57 -1.63 -16.96
C LEU A 181 13.30 -0.77 -18.01
N ALA A 182 13.12 -1.05 -19.31
CA ALA A 182 13.68 -0.22 -20.38
C ALA A 182 12.91 1.08 -20.63
N SER A 183 11.74 1.24 -20.01
CA SER A 183 10.91 2.46 -20.08
C SER A 183 10.51 2.92 -18.68
N PRO A 184 10.13 4.19 -18.50
CA PRO A 184 9.75 4.71 -17.18
C PRO A 184 8.36 4.25 -16.72
N ALA A 185 7.46 3.89 -17.65
CA ALA A 185 6.04 3.61 -17.40
C ALA A 185 5.40 2.82 -18.56
N GLY A 186 4.12 2.47 -18.45
CA GLY A 186 3.27 2.04 -19.55
C GLY A 186 3.11 0.54 -19.72
N LYS A 187 3.84 -0.29 -19.02
CA LYS A 187 3.75 -1.75 -19.12
C LYS A 187 2.98 -2.37 -17.95
N VAL A 188 2.41 -3.53 -18.23
CA VAL A 188 1.76 -4.38 -17.22
C VAL A 188 2.47 -5.73 -17.21
N MET A 189 2.94 -6.14 -16.05
CA MET A 189 3.55 -7.45 -15.87
C MET A 189 2.95 -8.14 -14.66
N THR A 190 2.66 -9.41 -14.80
CA THR A 190 2.10 -10.20 -13.72
C THR A 190 3.12 -11.15 -13.13
N PHE A 191 2.91 -11.53 -11.89
CA PHE A 191 3.70 -12.56 -11.24
C PHE A 191 2.82 -13.38 -10.28
N ARG A 192 3.22 -14.63 -10.04
CA ARG A 192 2.55 -15.49 -9.08
C ARG A 192 3.10 -15.20 -7.68
N MET A 193 2.21 -14.90 -6.74
CA MET A 193 2.58 -14.71 -5.35
C MET A 193 2.39 -15.96 -4.51
N THR A 194 3.16 -16.08 -3.42
CA THR A 194 2.90 -17.07 -2.38
C THR A 194 1.54 -16.79 -1.74
N PRO A 195 0.60 -17.73 -1.79
CA PRO A 195 -0.73 -17.51 -1.24
C PRO A 195 -0.66 -17.48 0.30
N LEU A 196 -1.06 -16.35 0.88
CA LEU A 196 -1.32 -16.23 2.31
C LEU A 196 -2.78 -15.83 2.50
N ALA A 197 -3.56 -16.74 3.07
CA ALA A 197 -4.98 -16.52 3.36
C ALA A 197 -5.18 -15.61 4.58
N ILE A 198 -4.65 -14.39 4.52
CA ILE A 198 -4.76 -13.39 5.58
C ILE A 198 -5.51 -12.18 5.03
N ALA A 199 -6.57 -11.77 5.71
CA ALA A 199 -7.36 -10.59 5.38
C ALA A 199 -7.50 -9.66 6.58
N SER A 200 -7.36 -8.35 6.35
CA SER A 200 -7.55 -7.36 7.42
C SER A 200 -8.94 -7.42 8.06
N SER A 201 -10.00 -7.72 7.28
CA SER A 201 -11.36 -7.89 7.80
C SER A 201 -11.45 -9.02 8.82
N ALA A 202 -10.94 -10.21 8.46
CA ALA A 202 -10.93 -11.35 9.37
C ALA A 202 -10.12 -11.06 10.64
N MET A 203 -8.97 -10.35 10.51
CA MET A 203 -8.18 -9.95 11.68
C MET A 203 -8.95 -9.01 12.62
N ARG A 204 -9.73 -8.07 12.06
CA ARG A 204 -10.57 -7.18 12.88
C ARG A 204 -11.69 -7.94 13.60
N GLU A 205 -12.32 -8.90 12.93
CA GLU A 205 -13.33 -9.79 13.52
C GLU A 205 -12.75 -10.61 14.67
N MET A 206 -11.57 -11.21 14.47
CA MET A 206 -10.84 -11.92 15.53
C MET A 206 -10.52 -11.01 16.71
N ALA A 207 -9.98 -9.82 16.46
CA ALA A 207 -9.65 -8.86 17.51
C ALA A 207 -10.91 -8.41 18.28
N ALA A 208 -12.04 -8.21 17.59
CA ALA A 208 -13.33 -7.88 18.21
C ALA A 208 -13.87 -9.01 19.08
N ALA A 209 -13.64 -10.27 18.69
CA ALA A 209 -14.01 -11.46 19.45
C ALA A 209 -13.06 -11.76 20.63
N GLY A 210 -11.93 -11.06 20.73
CA GLY A 210 -10.88 -11.35 21.72
C GLY A 210 -9.94 -12.49 21.33
N ASP A 211 -10.04 -12.97 20.08
CA ASP A 211 -9.18 -14.00 19.55
C ASP A 211 -7.78 -13.48 19.22
N SER A 212 -6.80 -14.38 19.22
CA SER A 212 -5.41 -14.03 18.95
C SER A 212 -5.17 -13.74 17.46
N ILE A 213 -4.62 -12.57 17.15
CA ILE A 213 -4.15 -12.18 15.83
C ILE A 213 -2.63 -12.35 15.67
N ARG A 214 -1.95 -13.01 16.64
CA ARG A 214 -0.52 -13.32 16.56
C ARG A 214 -0.24 -14.16 15.32
N TYR A 215 0.94 -13.95 14.75
CA TYR A 215 1.40 -14.62 13.52
C TYR A 215 0.61 -14.30 12.24
N LEU A 216 -0.38 -13.40 12.31
CA LEU A 216 -1.03 -12.83 11.14
C LEU A 216 -0.42 -11.47 10.76
N THR A 217 0.17 -10.78 11.74
CA THR A 217 0.86 -9.49 11.60
C THR A 217 2.11 -9.46 12.49
N PRO A 218 3.09 -8.57 12.26
CA PRO A 218 4.26 -8.44 13.14
C PRO A 218 3.89 -8.13 14.59
N GLU A 219 4.64 -8.70 15.54
CA GLU A 219 4.35 -8.55 16.98
C GLU A 219 4.22 -7.08 17.43
N PRO A 220 5.03 -6.10 16.94
CA PRO A 220 4.80 -4.69 17.30
C PRO A 220 3.42 -4.15 16.90
N VAL A 221 2.82 -4.68 15.82
CA VAL A 221 1.46 -4.32 15.39
C VAL A 221 0.42 -4.97 16.31
N VAL A 222 0.62 -6.23 16.70
CA VAL A 222 -0.23 -6.92 17.69
C VAL A 222 -0.27 -6.13 18.99
N GLU A 223 0.89 -5.74 19.51
CA GLU A 223 1.01 -4.96 20.74
C GLU A 223 0.35 -3.58 20.61
N TYR A 224 0.50 -2.92 19.47
CA TYR A 224 -0.14 -1.63 19.22
C TYR A 224 -1.66 -1.76 19.24
N ILE A 225 -2.22 -2.74 18.53
CA ILE A 225 -3.67 -3.01 18.48
C ILE A 225 -4.21 -3.28 19.89
N ARG A 226 -3.52 -4.11 20.67
CA ARG A 226 -3.90 -4.46 22.05
C ARG A 226 -3.88 -3.26 22.98
N THR A 227 -2.78 -2.48 22.94
CA THR A 227 -2.56 -1.33 23.84
C THR A 227 -3.58 -0.21 23.58
N HIS A 228 -3.92 0.02 22.31
CA HIS A 228 -4.88 1.07 21.92
C HIS A 228 -6.32 0.54 21.81
N ARG A 229 -6.57 -0.72 22.18
CA ARG A 229 -7.90 -1.36 22.12
C ARG A 229 -8.57 -1.21 20.77
N LEU A 230 -7.79 -1.28 19.67
CA LEU A 230 -8.33 -1.16 18.33
C LEU A 230 -9.20 -2.38 17.98
N TYR A 231 -10.24 -2.13 17.19
CA TYR A 231 -11.18 -3.13 16.68
C TYR A 231 -12.05 -3.80 17.74
N GLN A 232 -11.96 -3.40 19.01
CA GLN A 232 -12.83 -3.93 20.05
C GLN A 232 -14.24 -3.30 19.96
N PRO A 233 -15.30 -4.03 20.34
CA PRO A 233 -16.62 -3.45 20.45
C PRO A 233 -16.58 -2.24 21.40
N VAL A 234 -17.25 -1.16 21.03
CA VAL A 234 -17.46 -0.05 21.95
C VAL A 234 -18.30 -0.58 23.11
N THR A 235 -17.67 -0.82 24.25
CA THR A 235 -18.41 -1.13 25.49
C THR A 235 -19.20 0.13 25.82
N GLN A 236 -20.51 0.09 25.61
CA GLN A 236 -21.39 1.08 26.23
C GLN A 236 -21.17 0.95 27.74
N GLU A 237 -20.55 1.95 28.34
CA GLU A 237 -20.57 2.11 29.79
C GLU A 237 -22.03 2.04 30.20
N THR A 238 -22.40 0.95 30.88
CA THR A 238 -23.72 0.81 31.50
C THR A 238 -23.88 2.02 32.39
N ALA A 239 -24.78 2.91 32.00
CA ALA A 239 -25.22 4.00 32.87
C ALA A 239 -25.58 3.38 34.22
N VAL A 240 -24.83 3.72 35.24
CA VAL A 240 -25.15 3.37 36.62
C VAL A 240 -26.57 3.92 36.88
N PRO A 241 -27.56 3.08 37.21
CA PRO A 241 -28.85 3.62 37.54
C PRO A 241 -28.68 4.47 38.81
N ASP A 242 -29.05 5.74 38.70
CA ASP A 242 -29.13 6.68 39.80
C ASP A 242 -30.07 6.10 40.88
N ALA A 243 -29.47 5.55 41.95
CA ALA A 243 -30.15 5.04 43.09
C ALA A 243 -30.49 6.20 44.04
N THR A 244 -31.39 7.05 43.62
CA THR A 244 -32.02 8.03 44.50
C THR A 244 -33.55 7.91 44.41
N ARG A 245 -34.10 7.05 45.29
CA ARG A 245 -35.42 7.25 45.93
C ARG A 245 -35.45 6.54 47.28
#